data_3b495e318e370e08e240c502504d4a56
#
_entry.id   3b495e318e370e08e240c502504d4a56
#
_cell.length_a   1.000
_cell.length_b   1.000
_cell.length_c   1.000
_cell.angle_alpha   90.00
_cell.angle_beta   90.00
_cell.angle_gamma   90.00
#
_symmetry.space_group_name_H-M   'P 1'
#
loop_
_entity.id
_entity.type
_entity.pdbx_description
1 polymer ?
#
loop_
_entity_poly.entity_id
_entity_poly.type
_entity_poly.pdbx_seq_one_letter_code
_entity_poly.pdbx_strand_id
1 'polypeptide(L)'
;MAATAAMAKNRSALCRALRDHLESRGYLEVETPIAVPFAGQEPHLRPFETVFRPDPPVPAEGVSGARRLQLHTSPEYAMKRLLAREGFGRIYQLVRVFRDGEVSEAHNPEFTLLELYASPGDADAIMSEVEQLVAACARALRGEERAPPRRGHGRGQRGPPIDLAPPFERLSCREAFERFAGFDPLALDAEALAQAARTVGVRPPAGASWDDTFTQVLVDKVEPGLGIARPTFLTRYPASQAALARLSPNDERVAERFELYAAGLELANGFSELTNTREQRARLESEQRMRSRLGRAVWPLDERFLAALDGIGSAGGVAIGLDRLLMLLTGAGSIEEVLLFPAVEEYRAAVPAEGSR
;
A
#
# COMPACT_ATOMS: atom_id res chain seq x y z
N MET A 1 -4.73 18.08 -15.36
CA MET A 1 -3.85 18.36 -16.53
C MET A 1 -2.71 17.35 -16.49
N ALA A 2 -2.55 16.57 -17.54
CA ALA A 2 -1.51 15.53 -17.63
C ALA A 2 -0.09 16.08 -17.40
N ALA A 3 0.82 15.20 -16.99
CA ALA A 3 2.20 15.57 -16.67
C ALA A 3 2.97 16.08 -17.89
N THR A 4 3.88 17.02 -17.64
CA THR A 4 4.76 17.61 -18.66
C THR A 4 5.98 16.75 -18.96
N ALA A 5 6.72 17.07 -20.04
CA ALA A 5 8.01 16.44 -20.34
C ALA A 5 9.03 16.61 -19.19
N ALA A 6 8.98 17.71 -18.44
CA ALA A 6 9.82 17.90 -17.25
C ALA A 6 9.47 16.88 -16.15
N MET A 7 8.16 16.63 -15.92
CA MET A 7 7.72 15.62 -14.97
C MET A 7 8.11 14.19 -15.39
N ALA A 8 8.05 13.88 -16.70
CA ALA A 8 8.53 12.62 -17.22
C ALA A 8 10.03 12.41 -16.96
N LYS A 9 10.85 13.47 -17.07
CA LYS A 9 12.27 13.43 -16.71
C LYS A 9 12.47 13.18 -15.21
N ASN A 10 11.68 13.83 -14.35
CA ASN A 10 11.73 13.58 -12.90
C ASN A 10 11.37 12.13 -12.57
N ARG A 11 10.31 11.58 -13.17
CA ARG A 11 9.94 10.16 -13.01
C ARG A 11 11.08 9.23 -13.45
N SER A 12 11.70 9.50 -14.60
CA SER A 12 12.84 8.71 -15.09
C SER A 12 14.03 8.77 -14.13
N ALA A 13 14.34 9.95 -13.59
CA ALA A 13 15.40 10.12 -12.60
C ALA A 13 15.06 9.39 -11.28
N LEU A 14 13.81 9.48 -10.81
CA LEU A 14 13.33 8.75 -9.64
C LEU A 14 13.50 7.23 -9.81
N CYS A 15 13.03 6.66 -10.93
CA CYS A 15 13.16 5.22 -11.18
C CYS A 15 14.62 4.76 -11.21
N ARG A 16 15.55 5.56 -11.78
CA ARG A 16 16.98 5.25 -11.73
C ARG A 16 17.51 5.28 -10.30
N ALA A 17 17.23 6.35 -9.56
CA ALA A 17 17.70 6.49 -8.19
C ALA A 17 17.23 5.35 -7.27
N LEU A 18 15.99 4.88 -7.46
CA LEU A 18 15.46 3.73 -6.74
C LEU A 18 16.23 2.45 -7.06
N ARG A 19 16.48 2.17 -8.35
CA ARG A 19 17.26 1.00 -8.80
C ARG A 19 18.68 1.06 -8.26
N ASP A 20 19.37 2.18 -8.49
CA ASP A 20 20.75 2.37 -8.05
C ASP A 20 20.90 2.16 -6.53
N HIS A 21 19.96 2.69 -5.75
CA HIS A 21 19.96 2.51 -4.29
C HIS A 21 19.75 1.05 -3.90
N LEU A 22 18.70 0.41 -4.40
CA LEU A 22 18.34 -0.97 -4.02
C LEU A 22 19.38 -1.98 -4.48
N GLU A 23 19.90 -1.85 -5.70
CA GLU A 23 20.97 -2.72 -6.21
C GLU A 23 22.25 -2.58 -5.39
N SER A 24 22.63 -1.34 -5.01
CA SER A 24 23.77 -1.10 -4.12
C SER A 24 23.62 -1.73 -2.73
N ARG A 25 22.39 -2.01 -2.33
CA ARG A 25 22.01 -2.68 -1.05
C ARG A 25 21.82 -4.20 -1.20
N GLY A 26 22.11 -4.73 -2.41
CA GLY A 26 22.03 -6.16 -2.71
C GLY A 26 20.61 -6.68 -2.96
N TYR A 27 19.66 -5.80 -3.30
CA TYR A 27 18.34 -6.24 -3.76
C TYR A 27 18.39 -6.62 -5.25
N LEU A 28 17.70 -7.70 -5.60
CA LEU A 28 17.53 -8.19 -6.96
C LEU A 28 16.19 -7.66 -7.53
N GLU A 29 16.21 -6.97 -8.69
CA GLU A 29 14.96 -6.65 -9.40
C GLU A 29 14.36 -7.93 -9.98
N VAL A 30 13.07 -8.13 -9.73
CA VAL A 30 12.33 -9.30 -10.21
C VAL A 30 11.09 -8.87 -10.98
N GLU A 31 10.55 -9.77 -11.79
CA GLU A 31 9.28 -9.59 -12.48
C GLU A 31 8.29 -10.70 -12.09
N THR A 32 7.03 -10.33 -11.92
CA THR A 32 5.94 -11.24 -11.64
C THR A 32 4.78 -11.03 -12.61
N PRO A 33 3.89 -12.02 -12.81
CA PRO A 33 2.75 -11.87 -13.69
C PRO A 33 1.80 -10.77 -13.23
N ILE A 34 1.35 -9.92 -14.16
CA ILE A 34 0.32 -8.89 -13.93
C ILE A 34 -1.07 -9.52 -13.97
N ALA A 35 -1.32 -10.38 -14.97
CA ALA A 35 -2.56 -11.15 -15.06
C ALA A 35 -2.46 -12.43 -14.24
N VAL A 36 -3.22 -12.51 -13.16
CA VAL A 36 -3.15 -13.59 -12.18
C VAL A 36 -4.49 -14.31 -12.04
N PRO A 37 -4.50 -15.60 -11.70
CA PRO A 37 -5.75 -16.34 -11.47
C PRO A 37 -6.48 -15.86 -10.20
N PHE A 38 -5.74 -15.33 -9.23
CA PHE A 38 -6.27 -14.87 -7.95
C PHE A 38 -5.55 -13.58 -7.55
N ALA A 39 -6.30 -12.48 -7.37
CA ALA A 39 -5.82 -11.29 -6.68
C ALA A 39 -5.90 -11.49 -5.16
N GLY A 40 -5.42 -10.53 -4.40
CA GLY A 40 -5.55 -10.51 -2.94
C GLY A 40 -7.01 -10.57 -2.46
N GLN A 41 -7.21 -10.99 -1.21
CA GLN A 41 -8.54 -11.13 -0.61
C GLN A 41 -9.02 -9.87 0.11
N GLU A 42 -8.24 -8.78 0.09
CA GLU A 42 -8.54 -7.53 0.81
C GLU A 42 -9.98 -7.07 0.52
N PRO A 43 -10.85 -6.94 1.56
CA PRO A 43 -12.29 -6.73 1.36
C PRO A 43 -12.63 -5.44 0.62
N HIS A 44 -11.76 -4.44 0.71
CA HIS A 44 -11.99 -3.12 0.13
C HIS A 44 -11.37 -2.91 -1.25
N LEU A 45 -10.47 -3.77 -1.69
CA LEU A 45 -9.85 -3.70 -3.02
C LEU A 45 -10.69 -4.45 -4.07
N ARG A 46 -10.78 -3.87 -5.27
CA ARG A 46 -11.37 -4.52 -6.44
C ARG A 46 -10.33 -4.63 -7.55
N PRO A 47 -9.99 -5.84 -7.99
CA PRO A 47 -9.17 -6.02 -9.18
C PRO A 47 -10.00 -5.78 -10.45
N PHE A 48 -9.34 -5.38 -11.54
CA PHE A 48 -9.94 -5.49 -12.87
C PHE A 48 -10.01 -6.95 -13.29
N GLU A 49 -11.15 -7.38 -13.80
CA GLU A 49 -11.34 -8.73 -14.31
C GLU A 49 -11.03 -8.80 -15.81
N THR A 50 -10.43 -9.89 -16.27
CA THR A 50 -10.16 -10.16 -17.68
C THR A 50 -10.33 -11.64 -17.99
N VAL A 51 -10.30 -11.99 -19.28
CA VAL A 51 -10.45 -13.36 -19.76
C VAL A 51 -9.32 -13.72 -20.69
N PHE A 52 -8.52 -14.72 -20.31
CA PHE A 52 -7.58 -15.37 -21.21
C PHE A 52 -8.33 -16.34 -22.13
N ARG A 53 -8.12 -16.21 -23.44
CA ARG A 53 -8.65 -17.12 -24.48
C ARG A 53 -7.49 -17.69 -25.26
N PRO A 54 -7.17 -18.99 -25.13
CA PRO A 54 -6.10 -19.60 -25.91
C PRO A 54 -6.50 -19.67 -27.40
N ASP A 55 -5.60 -19.27 -28.30
CA ASP A 55 -5.79 -19.34 -29.76
C ASP A 55 -4.47 -19.75 -30.46
N PRO A 56 -4.42 -20.83 -31.24
CA PRO A 56 -5.34 -21.98 -31.22
C PRO A 56 -5.30 -22.69 -29.84
N PRO A 57 -6.25 -23.56 -29.54
CA PRO A 57 -6.22 -24.28 -28.27
C PRO A 57 -4.89 -25.00 -28.13
N VAL A 58 -4.01 -24.45 -27.29
CA VAL A 58 -2.70 -25.04 -27.00
C VAL A 58 -2.96 -26.33 -26.25
N PRO A 59 -2.51 -27.51 -26.76
CA PRO A 59 -2.56 -28.74 -26.02
C PRO A 59 -1.45 -28.76 -24.96
N ALA A 60 -1.45 -27.76 -24.08
CA ALA A 60 -0.67 -27.84 -22.84
C ALA A 60 -1.57 -28.54 -21.83
N GLU A 61 -1.12 -29.66 -21.30
CA GLU A 61 -1.80 -30.37 -20.22
C GLU A 61 -2.26 -29.35 -19.14
N GLY A 62 -3.57 -29.23 -18.96
CA GLY A 62 -4.17 -28.39 -17.92
C GLY A 62 -4.70 -27.01 -18.31
N VAL A 63 -4.47 -26.49 -19.53
CA VAL A 63 -5.00 -25.16 -19.95
C VAL A 63 -5.88 -25.28 -21.18
N SER A 64 -7.06 -25.89 -21.05
CA SER A 64 -8.08 -25.93 -22.09
C SER A 64 -9.19 -24.92 -21.81
N GLY A 65 -9.63 -24.19 -22.85
CA GLY A 65 -10.73 -23.23 -22.77
C GLY A 65 -10.40 -21.89 -22.09
N ALA A 66 -11.38 -21.00 -22.09
CA ALA A 66 -11.24 -19.68 -21.49
C ALA A 66 -11.00 -19.73 -19.97
N ARG A 67 -10.18 -18.81 -19.47
CA ARG A 67 -9.87 -18.66 -18.03
C ARG A 67 -10.16 -17.23 -17.59
N ARG A 68 -10.90 -17.08 -16.49
CA ARG A 68 -10.99 -15.77 -15.81
C ARG A 68 -9.66 -15.49 -15.12
N LEU A 69 -9.14 -14.30 -15.34
CA LEU A 69 -7.96 -13.75 -14.70
C LEU A 69 -8.32 -12.41 -14.10
N GLN A 70 -7.43 -11.91 -13.25
CA GLN A 70 -7.52 -10.60 -12.64
C GLN A 70 -6.21 -9.86 -12.89
N LEU A 71 -6.27 -8.53 -13.08
CA LEU A 71 -5.09 -7.70 -13.00
C LEU A 71 -4.76 -7.52 -11.51
N HIS A 72 -3.54 -7.77 -11.12
CA HIS A 72 -3.15 -7.79 -9.72
C HIS A 72 -3.26 -6.40 -9.06
N THR A 73 -3.69 -6.36 -7.82
CA THR A 73 -3.75 -5.14 -6.99
C THR A 73 -2.43 -4.85 -6.29
N SER A 74 -1.54 -5.85 -6.21
CA SER A 74 -0.16 -5.86 -5.72
C SER A 74 0.53 -7.12 -6.24
N PRO A 75 1.86 -7.15 -6.43
CA PRO A 75 2.63 -8.34 -6.76
C PRO A 75 2.93 -9.23 -5.55
N GLU A 76 2.48 -8.88 -4.35
CA GLU A 76 2.85 -9.45 -3.04
C GLU A 76 2.84 -10.99 -3.01
N TYR A 77 1.74 -11.64 -3.43
CA TYR A 77 1.64 -13.10 -3.39
C TYR A 77 2.68 -13.78 -4.28
N ALA A 78 2.95 -13.21 -5.45
CA ALA A 78 3.95 -13.76 -6.36
C ALA A 78 5.37 -13.51 -5.84
N MET A 79 5.65 -12.32 -5.31
CA MET A 79 6.95 -11.98 -4.73
C MET A 79 7.26 -12.81 -3.48
N LYS A 80 6.29 -13.03 -2.58
CA LYS A 80 6.46 -13.93 -1.43
C LYS A 80 6.73 -15.39 -1.84
N ARG A 81 6.15 -15.85 -2.96
CA ARG A 81 6.49 -17.16 -3.51
C ARG A 81 7.92 -17.23 -4.07
N LEU A 82 8.48 -16.11 -4.55
CA LEU A 82 9.91 -16.03 -4.90
C LEU A 82 10.77 -16.02 -3.65
N LEU A 83 10.40 -15.23 -2.64
CA LEU A 83 11.14 -15.09 -1.37
C LEU A 83 11.33 -16.44 -0.66
N ALA A 84 10.41 -17.38 -0.84
CA ALA A 84 10.52 -18.75 -0.32
C ALA A 84 11.54 -19.63 -1.06
N ARG A 85 12.15 -19.15 -2.15
CA ARG A 85 13.13 -19.89 -2.94
C ARG A 85 14.55 -19.49 -2.57
N GLU A 86 15.46 -20.43 -2.64
CA GLU A 86 16.89 -20.17 -2.44
C GLU A 86 17.40 -19.08 -3.40
N GLY A 87 18.20 -18.16 -2.90
CA GLY A 87 18.79 -17.05 -3.67
C GLY A 87 17.94 -15.80 -3.77
N PHE A 88 16.68 -15.79 -3.30
CA PHE A 88 15.78 -14.62 -3.36
C PHE A 88 15.63 -13.90 -2.00
N GLY A 89 16.69 -13.79 -1.22
CA GLY A 89 16.63 -13.20 0.13
C GLY A 89 16.32 -11.71 0.16
N ARG A 90 16.69 -10.95 -0.87
CA ARG A 90 16.36 -9.52 -1.04
C ARG A 90 15.89 -9.27 -2.45
N ILE A 91 14.63 -8.90 -2.61
CA ILE A 91 14.01 -8.70 -3.93
C ILE A 91 13.20 -7.41 -3.96
N TYR A 92 13.12 -6.78 -5.13
CA TYR A 92 12.20 -5.67 -5.35
C TYR A 92 11.61 -5.73 -6.76
N GLN A 93 10.50 -5.03 -6.94
CA GLN A 93 9.84 -4.88 -8.24
C GLN A 93 9.25 -3.48 -8.38
N LEU A 94 9.50 -2.82 -9.51
CA LEU A 94 8.75 -1.67 -9.97
C LEU A 94 7.68 -2.15 -10.95
N VAL A 95 6.40 -2.03 -10.59
CA VAL A 95 5.32 -2.66 -11.35
C VAL A 95 4.07 -1.81 -11.41
N ARG A 96 3.31 -1.96 -12.51
CA ARG A 96 1.94 -1.44 -12.62
C ARG A 96 1.00 -2.33 -11.84
N VAL A 97 0.13 -1.70 -11.05
CA VAL A 97 -0.94 -2.34 -10.31
C VAL A 97 -2.28 -1.69 -10.63
N PHE A 98 -3.36 -2.42 -10.37
CA PHE A 98 -4.68 -2.08 -10.87
C PHE A 98 -5.72 -2.21 -9.75
N ARG A 99 -6.41 -1.11 -9.44
CA ARG A 99 -7.48 -1.08 -8.43
C ARG A 99 -8.71 -0.42 -9.01
N ASP A 100 -9.71 -1.22 -9.34
CA ASP A 100 -10.94 -0.76 -9.97
C ASP A 100 -11.72 0.19 -9.04
N GLY A 101 -12.11 1.35 -9.57
CA GLY A 101 -12.89 2.36 -8.87
C GLY A 101 -12.08 3.33 -8.01
N GLU A 102 -10.76 3.17 -7.87
CA GLU A 102 -9.93 4.13 -7.15
C GLU A 102 -9.58 5.35 -8.01
N VAL A 103 -10.37 6.41 -7.89
CA VAL A 103 -10.14 7.71 -8.56
C VAL A 103 -10.29 8.84 -7.55
N SER A 104 -9.21 9.59 -7.33
CA SER A 104 -9.20 10.81 -6.50
C SER A 104 -7.97 11.66 -6.81
N GLU A 105 -7.76 12.75 -6.11
CA GLU A 105 -6.54 13.56 -6.25
C GLU A 105 -5.24 12.80 -5.93
N ALA A 106 -5.30 11.73 -5.14
CA ALA A 106 -4.16 10.89 -4.77
C ALA A 106 -4.25 9.44 -5.28
N HIS A 107 -5.30 9.11 -6.07
CA HIS A 107 -5.54 7.76 -6.59
C HIS A 107 -5.82 7.77 -8.09
N ASN A 108 -5.28 6.77 -8.78
CA ASN A 108 -5.58 6.45 -10.18
C ASN A 108 -5.76 4.93 -10.29
N PRO A 109 -6.72 4.42 -11.07
CA PRO A 109 -7.02 2.98 -11.11
C PRO A 109 -5.85 2.12 -11.57
N GLU A 110 -4.94 2.68 -12.36
CA GLU A 110 -3.66 2.12 -12.75
C GLU A 110 -2.55 3.03 -12.24
N PHE A 111 -1.64 2.50 -11.41
CA PHE A 111 -0.53 3.26 -10.84
C PHE A 111 0.72 2.39 -10.69
N THR A 112 1.83 2.99 -10.27
CA THR A 112 3.09 2.26 -10.09
C THR A 112 3.38 2.04 -8.62
N LEU A 113 3.62 0.78 -8.23
CA LEU A 113 4.21 0.42 -6.95
C LEU A 113 5.70 0.09 -7.11
N LEU A 114 6.49 0.50 -6.13
CA LEU A 114 7.71 -0.16 -5.75
C LEU A 114 7.37 -1.10 -4.60
N GLU A 115 7.60 -2.38 -4.77
CA GLU A 115 7.44 -3.36 -3.70
C GLU A 115 8.77 -4.06 -3.44
N LEU A 116 9.18 -4.19 -2.18
CA LEU A 116 10.44 -4.81 -1.80
C LEU A 116 10.30 -5.66 -0.55
N TYR A 117 11.12 -6.72 -0.49
CA TYR A 117 11.16 -7.68 0.61
C TYR A 117 12.60 -8.03 0.97
N ALA A 118 12.84 -8.24 2.27
CA ALA A 118 14.11 -8.76 2.78
C ALA A 118 13.86 -9.95 3.73
N SER A 119 14.58 -11.06 3.51
CA SER A 119 14.62 -12.24 4.37
C SER A 119 16.09 -12.68 4.54
N PRO A 120 16.63 -12.79 5.78
CA PRO A 120 15.95 -12.42 7.03
C PRO A 120 15.68 -10.92 7.13
N GLY A 121 14.58 -10.55 7.83
CA GLY A 121 14.19 -9.15 8.03
C GLY A 121 12.95 -9.00 8.91
N ASP A 122 12.63 -7.73 9.20
CA ASP A 122 11.46 -7.31 9.96
C ASP A 122 11.04 -5.88 9.58
N ALA A 123 9.96 -5.38 10.18
CA ALA A 123 9.43 -4.04 9.93
C ALA A 123 10.46 -2.93 10.26
N ASP A 124 11.27 -3.07 11.33
CA ASP A 124 12.24 -2.06 11.73
C ASP A 124 13.39 -1.94 10.71
N ALA A 125 13.87 -3.07 10.20
CA ALA A 125 14.87 -3.09 9.13
C ALA A 125 14.33 -2.46 7.83
N ILE A 126 13.08 -2.77 7.47
CA ILE A 126 12.43 -2.21 6.29
C ILE A 126 12.15 -0.70 6.45
N MET A 127 11.67 -0.24 7.60
CA MET A 127 11.52 1.20 7.85
C MET A 127 12.84 1.95 7.67
N SER A 128 13.93 1.40 8.19
CA SER A 128 15.28 1.99 8.04
C SER A 128 15.75 1.99 6.58
N GLU A 129 15.42 0.97 5.78
CA GLU A 129 15.69 0.94 4.35
C GLU A 129 14.88 2.01 3.60
N VAL A 130 13.58 2.15 3.92
CA VAL A 130 12.70 3.17 3.31
C VAL A 130 13.19 4.58 3.60
N GLU A 131 13.63 4.87 4.82
CA GLU A 131 14.24 6.18 5.17
C GLU A 131 15.41 6.52 4.24
N GLN A 132 16.34 5.59 4.07
CA GLN A 132 17.53 5.79 3.23
C GLN A 132 17.17 5.91 1.74
N LEU A 133 16.21 5.10 1.28
CA LEU A 133 15.71 5.11 -0.09
C LEU A 133 15.07 6.47 -0.44
N VAL A 134 14.16 6.96 0.41
CA VAL A 134 13.49 8.26 0.21
C VAL A 134 14.49 9.41 0.21
N ALA A 135 15.44 9.41 1.14
CA ALA A 135 16.51 10.41 1.20
C ALA A 135 17.40 10.37 -0.06
N ALA A 136 17.77 9.17 -0.54
CA ALA A 136 18.56 9.00 -1.76
C ALA A 136 17.80 9.52 -3.00
N CYS A 137 16.51 9.24 -3.11
CA CYS A 137 15.66 9.76 -4.18
C CYS A 137 15.55 11.28 -4.14
N ALA A 138 15.41 11.87 -2.96
CA ALA A 138 15.37 13.32 -2.79
C ALA A 138 16.70 13.97 -3.25
N ARG A 139 17.83 13.44 -2.83
CA ARG A 139 19.15 13.90 -3.29
C ARG A 139 19.30 13.82 -4.82
N ALA A 140 18.87 12.70 -5.42
CA ALA A 140 19.00 12.49 -6.86
C ALA A 140 18.14 13.47 -7.69
N LEU A 141 16.95 13.81 -7.20
CA LEU A 141 16.03 14.71 -7.92
C LEU A 141 16.28 16.17 -7.62
N ARG A 142 16.76 16.51 -6.44
CA ARG A 142 16.78 17.87 -5.92
C ARG A 142 18.16 18.37 -5.48
N GLY A 143 19.12 17.47 -5.31
CA GLY A 143 20.43 17.79 -4.73
C GLY A 143 20.42 17.95 -3.20
N GLU A 144 19.28 17.75 -2.54
CA GLU A 144 19.10 17.92 -1.09
C GLU A 144 18.06 16.92 -0.53
N GLU A 145 18.13 16.67 0.77
CA GLU A 145 17.17 15.81 1.49
C GLU A 145 15.95 16.63 1.96
N ARG A 146 15.29 17.28 1.01
CA ARG A 146 14.08 18.08 1.25
C ARG A 146 13.07 17.92 0.13
N ALA A 147 11.80 17.83 0.50
CA ALA A 147 10.70 17.97 -0.44
C ALA A 147 10.15 19.41 -0.42
N PRO A 148 9.74 19.94 -1.58
CA PRO A 148 9.12 21.25 -1.65
C PRO A 148 7.74 21.22 -0.97
N PRO A 149 7.21 22.40 -0.57
CA PRO A 149 5.85 22.49 -0.12
C PRO A 149 4.86 21.93 -1.13
N ARG A 150 4.07 20.95 -0.72
CA ARG A 150 3.00 20.38 -1.55
C ARG A 150 1.81 21.35 -1.59
N ARG A 151 1.14 21.47 -2.72
CA ARG A 151 -0.14 22.19 -2.83
C ARG A 151 -1.20 21.37 -2.10
N GLY A 152 -1.79 21.93 -1.04
CA GLY A 152 -2.86 21.29 -0.28
C GLY A 152 -4.19 21.31 -1.02
N HIS A 153 -5.14 20.47 -0.57
CA HIS A 153 -6.51 20.45 -1.05
C HIS A 153 -7.18 21.83 -0.84
N GLY A 154 -7.59 22.43 -1.92
CA GLY A 154 -8.65 23.44 -1.95
C GLY A 154 -8.39 24.81 -1.34
N ARG A 155 -7.27 25.51 -1.54
CA ARG A 155 -7.14 26.98 -1.37
C ARG A 155 -5.73 27.54 -1.53
N GLY A 156 -4.92 27.04 -2.44
CA GLY A 156 -3.66 27.74 -2.79
C GLY A 156 -2.61 27.85 -1.67
N GLN A 157 -2.87 27.30 -0.49
CA GLN A 157 -1.93 27.25 0.61
C GLN A 157 -0.97 26.09 0.40
N ARG A 158 0.32 26.39 0.39
CA ARG A 158 1.37 25.39 0.41
C ARG A 158 1.72 25.08 1.86
N GLY A 159 1.84 23.79 2.19
CA GLY A 159 2.41 23.36 3.47
C GLY A 159 3.87 23.81 3.62
N PRO A 160 4.53 23.52 4.74
CA PRO A 160 5.97 23.73 4.89
C PRO A 160 6.76 22.78 3.99
N PRO A 161 8.05 23.09 3.70
CA PRO A 161 8.97 22.09 3.15
C PRO A 161 9.11 20.91 4.12
N ILE A 162 9.23 19.70 3.58
CA ILE A 162 9.38 18.46 4.36
C ILE A 162 10.87 18.11 4.45
N ASP A 163 11.37 17.91 5.68
CA ASP A 163 12.71 17.39 5.93
C ASP A 163 12.71 15.87 5.72
N LEU A 164 13.46 15.39 4.73
CA LEU A 164 13.58 13.97 4.37
C LEU A 164 14.88 13.33 4.89
N ALA A 165 15.65 14.04 5.72
CA ALA A 165 16.83 13.48 6.34
C ALA A 165 16.44 12.44 7.41
N PRO A 166 17.00 11.21 7.38
CA PRO A 166 16.80 10.23 8.45
C PRO A 166 17.35 10.71 9.82
N PRO A 167 16.80 10.21 10.94
CA PRO A 167 15.68 9.27 11.02
C PRO A 167 14.33 9.99 10.89
N PHE A 168 13.32 9.26 10.36
CA PHE A 168 11.94 9.73 10.35
C PHE A 168 11.29 9.55 11.73
N GLU A 169 10.19 10.28 11.99
CA GLU A 169 9.42 10.10 13.20
C GLU A 169 8.75 8.71 13.22
N ARG A 170 8.69 8.07 14.38
CA ARG A 170 7.98 6.81 14.59
C ARG A 170 6.98 6.99 15.71
N LEU A 171 5.70 6.79 15.42
CA LEU A 171 4.60 6.81 16.39
C LEU A 171 3.84 5.48 16.29
N SER A 172 3.54 4.87 17.43
CA SER A 172 2.55 3.79 17.45
C SER A 172 1.14 4.37 17.24
N CYS A 173 0.19 3.56 16.75
CA CYS A 173 -1.22 3.95 16.67
C CYS A 173 -1.73 4.49 18.01
N ARG A 174 -1.36 3.86 19.12
CA ARG A 174 -1.69 4.32 20.46
C ARG A 174 -1.21 5.76 20.69
N GLU A 175 0.10 6.03 20.53
CA GLU A 175 0.70 7.35 20.75
C GLU A 175 0.10 8.41 19.82
N ALA A 176 -0.16 8.05 18.55
CA ALA A 176 -0.77 8.94 17.59
C ALA A 176 -2.23 9.30 17.96
N PHE A 177 -3.03 8.32 18.39
CA PHE A 177 -4.39 8.58 18.86
C PHE A 177 -4.40 9.40 20.16
N GLU A 178 -3.55 9.07 21.13
CA GLU A 178 -3.38 9.87 22.36
C GLU A 178 -3.02 11.34 22.02
N ARG A 179 -2.11 11.54 21.04
CA ARG A 179 -1.62 12.87 20.63
C ARG A 179 -2.66 13.68 19.87
N PHE A 180 -3.39 13.06 18.93
CA PHE A 180 -4.24 13.79 17.98
C PHE A 180 -5.74 13.64 18.24
N ALA A 181 -6.15 12.59 18.94
CA ALA A 181 -7.54 12.33 19.32
C ALA A 181 -7.79 12.33 20.83
N GLY A 182 -6.74 12.28 21.66
CA GLY A 182 -6.85 12.40 23.12
C GLY A 182 -7.24 11.14 23.87
N PHE A 183 -7.17 9.95 23.24
CA PHE A 183 -7.49 8.67 23.88
C PHE A 183 -6.67 7.51 23.28
N ASP A 184 -6.50 6.43 24.07
CA ASP A 184 -5.92 5.16 23.60
C ASP A 184 -7.03 4.25 23.03
N PRO A 185 -7.06 3.98 21.71
CA PRO A 185 -8.10 3.13 21.11
C PRO A 185 -8.02 1.68 21.58
N LEU A 186 -6.82 1.18 21.93
CA LEU A 186 -6.62 -0.22 22.35
C LEU A 186 -7.14 -0.51 23.74
N ALA A 187 -7.49 0.52 24.51
CA ALA A 187 -8.10 0.40 25.84
C ALA A 187 -9.63 0.40 25.81
N LEU A 188 -10.24 0.60 24.64
CA LEU A 188 -11.68 0.82 24.49
C LEU A 188 -12.33 -0.32 23.68
N ASP A 189 -13.49 -0.76 24.13
CA ASP A 189 -14.38 -1.62 23.33
C ASP A 189 -15.10 -0.80 22.24
N ALA A 190 -15.93 -1.44 21.42
CA ALA A 190 -16.59 -0.78 20.29
C ALA A 190 -17.53 0.36 20.72
N GLU A 191 -18.25 0.22 21.84
CA GLU A 191 -19.17 1.25 22.33
C GLU A 191 -18.41 2.44 22.92
N ALA A 192 -17.40 2.17 23.74
CA ALA A 192 -16.55 3.20 24.34
C ALA A 192 -15.74 3.96 23.28
N LEU A 193 -15.23 3.26 22.24
CA LEU A 193 -14.54 3.89 21.12
C LEU A 193 -15.49 4.80 20.32
N ALA A 194 -16.71 4.34 20.03
CA ALA A 194 -17.70 5.17 19.35
C ALA A 194 -18.08 6.41 20.18
N GLN A 195 -18.14 6.29 21.51
CA GLN A 195 -18.37 7.44 22.40
C GLN A 195 -17.18 8.40 22.38
N ALA A 196 -15.93 7.89 22.52
CA ALA A 196 -14.73 8.70 22.46
C ALA A 196 -14.60 9.44 21.11
N ALA A 197 -14.90 8.78 20.00
CA ALA A 197 -14.93 9.38 18.66
C ALA A 197 -15.87 10.59 18.59
N ARG A 198 -17.06 10.50 19.21
CA ARG A 198 -18.03 11.62 19.24
C ARG A 198 -17.50 12.82 20.02
N THR A 199 -16.71 12.61 21.07
CA THR A 199 -16.13 13.73 21.85
C THR A 199 -15.14 14.56 21.02
N VAL A 200 -14.50 13.95 20.02
CA VAL A 200 -13.57 14.65 19.10
C VAL A 200 -14.25 15.05 17.78
N GLY A 201 -15.58 14.97 17.71
CA GLY A 201 -16.37 15.41 16.55
C GLY A 201 -16.44 14.43 15.39
N VAL A 202 -16.00 13.17 15.57
CA VAL A 202 -16.20 12.08 14.61
C VAL A 202 -17.54 11.39 14.94
N ARG A 203 -18.35 11.12 13.92
CA ARG A 203 -19.68 10.53 14.09
C ARG A 203 -19.79 9.19 13.35
N PRO A 204 -19.38 8.08 13.95
CA PRO A 204 -19.52 6.77 13.35
C PRO A 204 -21.01 6.47 13.05
N PRO A 205 -21.34 5.78 11.95
CA PRO A 205 -22.67 5.32 11.65
C PRO A 205 -23.24 4.44 12.79
N ALA A 206 -24.55 4.36 12.89
CA ALA A 206 -25.19 3.43 13.83
C ALA A 206 -24.81 1.99 13.46
N GLY A 207 -24.32 1.22 14.42
CA GLY A 207 -23.87 -0.16 14.21
C GLY A 207 -22.47 -0.30 13.56
N ALA A 208 -21.70 0.80 13.43
CA ALA A 208 -20.31 0.73 13.01
C ALA A 208 -19.52 -0.22 13.92
N SER A 209 -18.66 -1.03 13.30
CA SER A 209 -17.74 -1.90 14.05
C SER A 209 -16.67 -1.07 14.76
N TRP A 210 -15.90 -1.74 15.62
CA TRP A 210 -14.69 -1.14 16.22
C TRP A 210 -13.74 -0.64 15.13
N ASP A 211 -13.50 -1.47 14.12
CA ASP A 211 -12.58 -1.16 13.01
C ASP A 211 -13.06 0.00 12.14
N ASP A 212 -14.37 0.08 11.84
CA ASP A 212 -14.93 1.20 11.10
C ASP A 212 -14.73 2.52 11.86
N THR A 213 -14.98 2.49 13.19
CA THR A 213 -14.81 3.67 14.05
C THR A 213 -13.35 4.05 14.19
N PHE A 214 -12.47 3.08 14.39
CA PHE A 214 -11.01 3.30 14.43
C PHE A 214 -10.53 3.96 13.14
N THR A 215 -10.87 3.39 11.99
CA THR A 215 -10.46 3.92 10.68
C THR A 215 -10.98 5.35 10.46
N GLN A 216 -12.24 5.62 10.83
CA GLN A 216 -12.78 6.97 10.67
C GLN A 216 -12.06 8.00 11.55
N VAL A 217 -11.74 7.66 12.81
CA VAL A 217 -10.94 8.55 13.68
C VAL A 217 -9.53 8.71 13.16
N LEU A 218 -8.92 7.62 12.67
CA LEU A 218 -7.58 7.65 12.06
C LEU A 218 -7.56 8.68 10.91
N VAL A 219 -8.45 8.53 9.94
CA VAL A 219 -8.51 9.42 8.75
C VAL A 219 -8.87 10.86 9.12
N ASP A 220 -9.84 11.07 10.01
CA ASP A 220 -10.37 12.41 10.28
C ASP A 220 -9.51 13.21 11.28
N LYS A 221 -8.78 12.55 12.18
CA LYS A 221 -8.10 13.22 13.31
C LYS A 221 -6.61 12.94 13.38
N VAL A 222 -6.17 11.74 13.05
CA VAL A 222 -4.77 11.32 13.23
C VAL A 222 -3.94 11.63 12.00
N GLU A 223 -4.33 11.10 10.84
CA GLU A 223 -3.58 11.28 9.57
C GLU A 223 -3.29 12.75 9.22
N PRO A 224 -4.22 13.72 9.42
CA PRO A 224 -3.92 15.11 9.14
C PRO A 224 -2.76 15.69 9.97
N GLY A 225 -2.41 15.06 11.09
CA GLY A 225 -1.30 15.46 11.96
C GLY A 225 0.03 14.77 11.64
N LEU A 226 0.01 13.73 10.78
CA LEU A 226 1.20 12.94 10.47
C LEU A 226 2.02 13.55 9.32
N GLY A 227 3.33 13.46 9.40
CA GLY A 227 4.23 13.79 8.30
C GLY A 227 4.24 15.27 7.89
N ILE A 228 3.94 16.23 8.78
CA ILE A 228 3.81 17.65 8.44
C ILE A 228 5.16 18.31 8.16
N ALA A 229 6.13 18.16 9.04
CA ALA A 229 7.48 18.76 8.91
C ALA A 229 8.53 17.72 8.51
N ARG A 230 8.30 16.46 8.84
CA ARG A 230 9.16 15.30 8.62
C ARG A 230 8.26 14.09 8.40
N PRO A 231 8.64 13.10 7.56
CA PRO A 231 7.85 11.88 7.41
C PRO A 231 7.66 11.16 8.74
N THR A 232 6.48 10.58 8.95
CA THR A 232 6.13 9.85 10.17
C THR A 232 5.69 8.44 9.81
N PHE A 233 6.37 7.44 10.39
CA PHE A 233 5.87 6.07 10.40
C PHE A 233 4.81 5.93 11.50
N LEU A 234 3.60 5.59 11.12
CA LEU A 234 2.57 5.11 12.03
C LEU A 234 2.72 3.60 12.15
N THR A 235 2.96 3.10 13.37
CA THR A 235 3.36 1.72 13.63
C THR A 235 2.41 1.04 14.61
N ARG A 236 2.56 -0.28 14.81
CA ARG A 236 1.80 -1.06 15.81
C ARG A 236 0.29 -0.87 15.65
N TYR A 237 -0.19 -1.18 14.45
CA TYR A 237 -1.61 -1.18 14.17
C TYR A 237 -2.36 -2.19 15.04
N PRO A 238 -3.63 -1.97 15.37
CA PRO A 238 -4.45 -2.95 16.08
C PRO A 238 -4.44 -4.31 15.38
N ALA A 239 -4.51 -5.40 16.14
CA ALA A 239 -4.47 -6.77 15.61
C ALA A 239 -5.57 -7.05 14.56
N SER A 240 -6.75 -6.42 14.69
CA SER A 240 -7.83 -6.49 13.70
C SER A 240 -7.47 -5.82 12.36
N GLN A 241 -6.51 -4.90 12.37
CA GLN A 241 -5.98 -4.20 11.18
C GLN A 241 -4.65 -4.77 10.70
N ALA A 242 -4.30 -5.99 11.13
CA ALA A 242 -3.01 -6.60 10.86
C ALA A 242 -2.76 -6.89 9.36
N ALA A 243 -3.80 -7.08 8.55
CA ALA A 243 -3.67 -7.51 7.16
C ALA A 243 -2.75 -8.76 7.05
N LEU A 244 -1.64 -8.67 6.33
CA LEU A 244 -0.66 -9.74 6.15
C LEU A 244 0.55 -9.63 7.10
N ALA A 245 0.48 -8.74 8.10
CA ALA A 245 1.51 -8.59 9.12
C ALA A 245 1.40 -9.65 10.22
N ARG A 246 2.53 -10.08 10.77
CA ARG A 246 2.51 -10.87 12.00
C ARG A 246 2.09 -10.01 13.19
N LEU A 247 1.53 -10.63 14.22
CA LEU A 247 1.28 -9.96 15.50
C LEU A 247 2.60 -9.74 16.23
N SER A 248 2.63 -8.69 17.06
CA SER A 248 3.81 -8.42 17.88
C SER A 248 3.99 -9.52 18.94
N PRO A 249 5.18 -10.10 19.08
CA PRO A 249 5.44 -11.11 20.11
C PRO A 249 5.36 -10.56 21.54
N ASN A 250 5.42 -9.24 21.70
CA ASN A 250 5.40 -8.58 23.00
C ASN A 250 4.00 -8.06 23.41
N ASP A 251 3.08 -7.89 22.43
CA ASP A 251 1.70 -7.44 22.65
C ASP A 251 0.81 -7.93 21.51
N GLU A 252 0.07 -9.01 21.74
CA GLU A 252 -0.82 -9.62 20.74
C GLU A 252 -1.99 -8.72 20.30
N ARG A 253 -2.23 -7.59 20.98
CA ARG A 253 -3.26 -6.62 20.58
C ARG A 253 -2.84 -5.80 19.37
N VAL A 254 -1.55 -5.83 18.98
CA VAL A 254 -1.00 -5.06 17.87
C VAL A 254 -0.22 -5.92 16.89
N ALA A 255 -0.22 -5.48 15.63
CA ALA A 255 0.55 -6.06 14.55
C ALA A 255 1.84 -5.27 14.30
N GLU A 256 2.87 -5.95 13.82
CA GLU A 256 4.10 -5.34 13.30
C GLU A 256 3.87 -4.80 11.88
N ARG A 257 2.94 -3.87 11.76
CA ARG A 257 2.57 -3.12 10.56
C ARG A 257 2.95 -1.66 10.73
N PHE A 258 3.38 -1.05 9.65
CA PHE A 258 3.60 0.39 9.57
C PHE A 258 3.07 1.00 8.28
N GLU A 259 2.70 2.27 8.34
CA GLU A 259 2.46 3.10 7.17
C GLU A 259 3.32 4.36 7.28
N LEU A 260 3.80 4.87 6.14
CA LEU A 260 4.60 6.09 6.06
C LEU A 260 3.76 7.24 5.54
N TYR A 261 3.68 8.30 6.33
CA TYR A 261 2.97 9.53 5.98
C TYR A 261 3.93 10.69 5.76
N ALA A 262 3.72 11.48 4.71
CA ALA A 262 4.39 12.75 4.49
C ALA A 262 3.51 13.72 3.66
N ALA A 263 3.42 14.97 4.08
CA ALA A 263 2.67 16.03 3.40
C ALA A 263 1.20 15.67 3.10
N GLY A 264 0.54 14.94 4.00
CA GLY A 264 -0.85 14.47 3.85
C GLY A 264 -1.02 13.34 2.82
N LEU A 265 0.05 12.61 2.52
CA LEU A 265 0.05 11.40 1.69
C LEU A 265 0.50 10.21 2.51
N GLU A 266 -0.24 9.11 2.45
CA GLU A 266 0.27 7.79 2.74
C GLU A 266 1.17 7.38 1.57
N LEU A 267 2.47 7.21 1.84
CA LEU A 267 3.47 6.88 0.83
C LEU A 267 3.74 5.39 0.75
N ALA A 268 3.67 4.69 1.87
CA ALA A 268 4.04 3.29 1.97
C ALA A 268 3.24 2.56 3.05
N ASN A 269 3.08 1.24 2.84
CA ASN A 269 2.50 0.31 3.81
C ASN A 269 3.39 -0.93 3.86
N GLY A 270 3.82 -1.35 5.05
CA GLY A 270 4.77 -2.45 5.22
C GLY A 270 4.59 -3.22 6.50
N PHE A 271 5.26 -4.38 6.55
CA PHE A 271 5.05 -5.38 7.59
C PHE A 271 6.35 -6.06 8.01
N SER A 272 6.37 -6.61 9.26
CA SER A 272 7.01 -7.90 9.49
C SER A 272 6.04 -8.97 8.98
N GLU A 273 6.48 -9.80 8.07
CA GLU A 273 5.61 -10.69 7.31
C GLU A 273 5.02 -11.82 8.18
N LEU A 274 3.72 -12.10 7.97
CA LEU A 274 3.10 -13.29 8.51
C LEU A 274 3.48 -14.47 7.62
N THR A 275 4.34 -15.35 8.14
CA THR A 275 4.82 -16.54 7.42
C THR A 275 4.22 -17.85 7.93
N ASN A 276 3.34 -17.79 8.94
CA ASN A 276 2.59 -18.95 9.42
C ASN A 276 1.41 -19.27 8.48
N THR A 277 1.53 -20.34 7.72
CA THR A 277 0.51 -20.76 6.73
C THR A 277 -0.88 -20.96 7.34
N ARG A 278 -0.96 -21.54 8.55
CA ARG A 278 -2.26 -21.80 9.20
C ARG A 278 -2.97 -20.51 9.59
N GLU A 279 -2.24 -19.58 10.19
CA GLU A 279 -2.79 -18.27 10.57
C GLU A 279 -3.16 -17.46 9.34
N GLN A 280 -2.29 -17.41 8.32
CA GLN A 280 -2.56 -16.70 7.09
C GLN A 280 -3.82 -17.19 6.41
N ARG A 281 -4.01 -18.53 6.32
CA ARG A 281 -5.23 -19.13 5.78
C ARG A 281 -6.47 -18.65 6.53
N ALA A 282 -6.45 -18.72 7.86
CA ALA A 282 -7.59 -18.32 8.69
C ALA A 282 -7.98 -16.86 8.47
N ARG A 283 -6.97 -15.96 8.31
CA ARG A 283 -7.22 -14.55 8.00
C ARG A 283 -7.83 -14.38 6.61
N LEU A 284 -7.26 -14.99 5.57
CA LEU A 284 -7.80 -14.91 4.21
C LEU A 284 -9.23 -15.47 4.10
N GLU A 285 -9.55 -16.55 4.82
CA GLU A 285 -10.92 -17.06 4.91
C GLU A 285 -11.86 -16.07 5.62
N SER A 286 -11.36 -15.33 6.61
CA SER A 286 -12.13 -14.27 7.25
C SER A 286 -12.41 -13.10 6.30
N GLU A 287 -11.42 -12.70 5.51
CA GLU A 287 -11.57 -11.68 4.47
C GLU A 287 -12.56 -12.11 3.38
N GLN A 288 -12.53 -13.38 2.94
CA GLN A 288 -13.54 -13.94 2.02
C GLN A 288 -14.95 -13.81 2.60
N ARG A 289 -15.13 -14.13 3.89
CA ARG A 289 -16.44 -13.96 4.57
C ARG A 289 -16.87 -12.49 4.59
N MET A 290 -15.93 -11.57 4.83
CA MET A 290 -16.21 -10.13 4.80
C MET A 290 -16.59 -9.67 3.39
N ARG A 291 -15.84 -10.07 2.36
CA ARG A 291 -16.18 -9.79 0.94
C ARG A 291 -17.61 -10.23 0.61
N SER A 292 -17.96 -11.46 1.01
CA SER A 292 -19.31 -12.01 0.81
C SER A 292 -20.39 -11.16 1.51
N ARG A 293 -20.15 -10.73 2.75
CA ARG A 293 -21.09 -9.85 3.50
C ARG A 293 -21.28 -8.49 2.83
N LEU A 294 -20.22 -7.98 2.19
CA LEU A 294 -20.25 -6.72 1.44
C LEU A 294 -20.80 -6.88 0.02
N GLY A 295 -21.30 -8.08 -0.36
CA GLY A 295 -21.81 -8.37 -1.71
C GLY A 295 -20.73 -8.32 -2.79
N ARG A 296 -19.46 -8.48 -2.42
CA ARG A 296 -18.32 -8.46 -3.35
C ARG A 296 -18.01 -9.84 -3.87
N ALA A 297 -17.42 -9.92 -5.07
CA ALA A 297 -16.97 -11.18 -5.64
C ALA A 297 -15.94 -11.86 -4.73
N VAL A 298 -16.07 -13.17 -4.56
CA VAL A 298 -15.17 -14.03 -3.80
C VAL A 298 -14.55 -15.02 -4.77
N TRP A 299 -13.24 -15.21 -4.68
CA TRP A 299 -12.47 -16.18 -5.45
C TRP A 299 -11.71 -17.15 -4.55
N PRO A 300 -11.25 -18.29 -5.07
CA PRO A 300 -10.48 -19.25 -4.29
C PRO A 300 -9.20 -18.65 -3.70
N LEU A 301 -8.71 -19.22 -2.61
CA LEU A 301 -7.41 -18.87 -2.06
C LEU A 301 -6.29 -19.35 -3.01
N ASP A 302 -5.19 -18.59 -3.08
CA ASP A 302 -3.98 -19.04 -3.79
C ASP A 302 -3.22 -20.05 -2.93
N GLU A 303 -3.49 -21.33 -3.15
CA GLU A 303 -2.84 -22.41 -2.43
C GLU A 303 -1.32 -22.46 -2.65
N ARG A 304 -0.83 -21.93 -3.79
CA ARG A 304 0.61 -21.87 -4.07
C ARG A 304 1.29 -20.79 -3.23
N PHE A 305 0.59 -19.68 -2.97
CA PHE A 305 1.04 -18.64 -2.05
C PHE A 305 1.09 -19.21 -0.62
N LEU A 306 0.00 -19.81 -0.15
CA LEU A 306 -0.07 -20.39 1.19
C LEU A 306 1.01 -21.48 1.42
N ALA A 307 1.22 -22.35 0.46
CA ALA A 307 2.24 -23.39 0.55
C ALA A 307 3.69 -22.85 0.58
N ALA A 308 3.92 -21.63 0.10
CA ALA A 308 5.25 -21.03 0.10
C ALA A 308 5.63 -20.38 1.44
N LEU A 309 4.66 -19.97 2.26
CA LEU A 309 4.89 -19.13 3.44
C LEU A 309 5.84 -19.74 4.47
N ASP A 310 5.67 -21.02 4.81
CA ASP A 310 6.51 -21.69 5.80
C ASP A 310 8.00 -21.78 5.38
N GLY A 311 8.30 -21.59 4.08
CA GLY A 311 9.65 -21.54 3.53
C GLY A 311 10.34 -20.18 3.63
N ILE A 312 9.62 -19.11 4.01
CA ILE A 312 10.19 -17.73 4.01
C ILE A 312 11.03 -17.45 5.26
N GLY A 313 10.67 -18.02 6.41
CA GLY A 313 11.28 -17.68 7.70
C GLY A 313 10.87 -16.28 8.18
N SER A 314 11.79 -15.51 8.77
CA SER A 314 11.54 -14.11 9.12
C SER A 314 11.74 -13.23 7.89
N ALA A 315 10.78 -12.33 7.63
CA ALA A 315 10.90 -11.38 6.53
C ALA A 315 10.22 -10.05 6.90
N GLY A 316 10.68 -8.99 6.27
CA GLY A 316 9.99 -7.71 6.23
C GLY A 316 9.75 -7.30 4.78
N GLY A 317 8.65 -6.59 4.54
CA GLY A 317 8.29 -6.09 3.22
C GLY A 317 7.57 -4.75 3.28
N VAL A 318 7.57 -4.05 2.14
CA VAL A 318 6.87 -2.76 2.00
C VAL A 318 6.46 -2.53 0.55
N ALA A 319 5.26 -1.97 0.39
CA ALA A 319 4.77 -1.40 -0.86
C ALA A 319 4.83 0.13 -0.77
N ILE A 320 5.45 0.79 -1.76
CA ILE A 320 5.62 2.25 -1.84
C ILE A 320 4.95 2.74 -3.11
N GLY A 321 4.00 3.68 -2.99
CA GLY A 321 3.37 4.33 -4.13
C GLY A 321 4.35 5.27 -4.85
N LEU A 322 4.88 4.84 -6.01
CA LEU A 322 5.85 5.63 -6.77
C LEU A 322 5.28 6.98 -7.20
N ASP A 323 4.03 7.01 -7.62
CA ASP A 323 3.36 8.23 -8.07
C ASP A 323 3.22 9.24 -6.91
N ARG A 324 2.84 8.76 -5.73
CA ARG A 324 2.75 9.60 -4.51
C ARG A 324 4.14 10.07 -4.03
N LEU A 325 5.16 9.22 -4.13
CA LEU A 325 6.54 9.64 -3.85
C LEU A 325 7.00 10.73 -4.82
N LEU A 326 6.65 10.61 -6.12
CA LEU A 326 6.95 11.65 -7.11
C LEU A 326 6.17 12.94 -6.80
N MET A 327 4.89 12.85 -6.38
CA MET A 327 4.12 14.03 -5.93
C MET A 327 4.81 14.73 -4.76
N LEU A 328 5.27 13.98 -3.76
CA LEU A 328 6.02 14.53 -2.62
C LEU A 328 7.28 15.27 -3.09
N LEU A 329 8.12 14.60 -3.88
CA LEU A 329 9.43 15.14 -4.29
C LEU A 329 9.33 16.32 -5.27
N THR A 330 8.21 16.48 -5.95
CA THR A 330 7.97 17.59 -6.90
C THR A 330 7.03 18.66 -6.39
N GLY A 331 6.35 18.44 -5.25
CA GLY A 331 5.34 19.34 -4.69
C GLY A 331 4.03 19.37 -5.49
N ALA A 332 3.78 18.32 -6.31
CA ALA A 332 2.53 18.20 -7.08
C ALA A 332 1.31 18.07 -6.17
N GLY A 333 0.22 18.73 -6.53
CA GLY A 333 -1.02 18.77 -5.76
C GLY A 333 -1.88 17.52 -6.00
N SER A 334 -1.82 16.95 -7.20
CA SER A 334 -2.61 15.77 -7.56
C SER A 334 -1.80 14.73 -8.33
N ILE A 335 -2.29 13.49 -8.34
CA ILE A 335 -1.69 12.37 -9.08
C ILE A 335 -1.72 12.62 -10.60
N GLU A 336 -2.69 13.37 -11.10
CA GLU A 336 -2.78 13.76 -12.51
C GLU A 336 -1.56 14.56 -12.97
N GLU A 337 -0.97 15.38 -12.08
CA GLU A 337 0.20 16.19 -12.41
C GLU A 337 1.49 15.36 -12.60
N VAL A 338 1.51 14.11 -12.13
CA VAL A 338 2.65 13.19 -12.24
C VAL A 338 2.45 12.04 -13.22
N LEU A 339 1.23 11.88 -13.77
CA LEU A 339 0.88 10.88 -14.76
C LEU A 339 0.79 11.51 -16.15
N LEU A 340 1.41 10.87 -17.17
CA LEU A 340 1.32 11.32 -18.56
C LEU A 340 -0.08 11.10 -19.14
N PHE A 341 -0.75 10.04 -18.71
CA PHE A 341 -2.08 9.63 -19.14
C PHE A 341 -2.93 9.31 -17.90
N PRO A 342 -3.50 10.32 -17.22
CA PRO A 342 -4.37 10.08 -16.07
C PRO A 342 -5.70 9.49 -16.51
N ALA A 343 -6.23 8.52 -15.75
CA ALA A 343 -7.47 7.82 -16.08
C ALA A 343 -8.67 8.75 -16.25
N VAL A 344 -8.73 9.85 -15.53
CA VAL A 344 -9.79 10.87 -15.67
C VAL A 344 -9.84 11.46 -17.08
N GLU A 345 -8.71 11.60 -17.78
CA GLU A 345 -8.67 12.06 -19.18
C GLU A 345 -8.95 10.90 -20.15
N GLU A 346 -8.28 9.75 -19.97
CA GLU A 346 -8.37 8.60 -20.87
C GLU A 346 -9.77 7.95 -20.87
N TYR A 347 -10.39 7.78 -19.68
CA TYR A 347 -11.67 7.08 -19.58
C TYR A 347 -12.85 7.91 -20.06
N ARG A 348 -12.70 9.22 -20.27
CA ARG A 348 -13.72 10.05 -20.96
C ARG A 348 -13.97 9.61 -22.39
N ALA A 349 -12.97 9.06 -23.06
CA ALA A 349 -13.06 8.55 -24.43
C ALA A 349 -13.58 7.10 -24.50
N ALA A 350 -13.68 6.41 -23.36
CA ALA A 350 -14.14 5.03 -23.32
C ALA A 350 -15.64 4.91 -23.62
N VAL A 351 -16.01 3.86 -24.34
CA VAL A 351 -17.41 3.51 -24.55
C VAL A 351 -18.04 3.07 -23.22
N PRO A 352 -19.21 3.60 -22.81
CA PRO A 352 -19.87 3.16 -21.58
C PRO A 352 -20.14 1.65 -21.60
N ALA A 353 -19.95 0.99 -20.45
CA ALA A 353 -20.27 -0.41 -20.31
C ALA A 353 -21.78 -0.65 -20.50
N GLU A 354 -22.15 -1.72 -21.20
CA GLU A 354 -23.55 -2.09 -21.39
C GLU A 354 -24.21 -2.32 -20.01
N GLY A 355 -25.33 -1.64 -19.76
CA GLY A 355 -26.11 -1.76 -18.51
C GLY A 355 -25.83 -0.69 -17.45
N SER A 356 -24.96 0.29 -17.67
CA SER A 356 -24.75 1.44 -16.79
C SER A 356 -25.78 2.54 -17.08
N ARG A 357 -27.04 2.37 -16.61
CA ARG A 357 -28.03 3.44 -16.47
C ARG A 357 -28.54 3.50 -15.04
#